data_d490d3763df3de6253d63d5f4e45dc8c
#
_entry.id   d490d3763df3de6253d63d5f4e45dc8c
#
_cell.length_a   1.000
_cell.length_b   1.000
_cell.length_c   1.000
_cell.angle_alpha   90.00
_cell.angle_beta   90.00
_cell.angle_gamma   90.00
#
_symmetry.space_group_name_H-M   'P 1'
#
loop_
_entity.id
_entity.type
_entity.pdbx_description
1 polymer ?
#
loop_
_entity_poly.entity_id
_entity_poly.type
_entity_poly.pdbx_seq_one_letter_code
_entity_poly.pdbx_strand_id
1 'polypeptide(L)'
;MSAGIVQLIAIGAQDEYIVGNPEISFFSSTFKRHANFSQSIEKQTIHGAVKNNSMSSVQFERSGDLLSYVYFTLDDTTKSLDIQRWDTIIDKVELYIGGSLVDSQDALFTEKIAIDTFAQNVSKSANGTHPGVSARSYFYPLRFFFCEGPQCALPLVALNYHNVEIRIHWATAASDYNVECFANYYYLDNEERGNIATRKHDLLITQVQKNIGSRTIVQDLTFNHPVKYLASSDTTTDGALTSPSNKIKLNINGLDVSNFRWGKPHYIDVMSYYHTNFVTSPDFFLYCFCLSTSSLQPTGTLNFSRLDSAKIMSETMPINDPIYAVNYNILRIENGMAGLLYAN
;
A
#
# COMPACT_ATOMS: atom_id res chain seq x y z
N MET A 1 51.01 -14.86 -24.06
CA MET A 1 49.56 -14.80 -23.90
C MET A 1 49.27 -13.85 -22.75
N SER A 2 48.32 -12.95 -22.87
CA SER A 2 47.90 -12.12 -21.73
C SER A 2 47.15 -12.97 -20.68
N ALA A 3 47.26 -12.61 -19.42
CA ALA A 3 46.55 -13.32 -18.33
C ALA A 3 45.05 -13.42 -18.57
N GLY A 4 44.47 -12.50 -19.29
CA GLY A 4 43.04 -12.50 -19.65
C GLY A 4 42.65 -13.62 -20.62
N ILE A 5 43.54 -14.01 -21.54
CA ILE A 5 43.27 -15.15 -22.44
C ILE A 5 43.30 -16.47 -21.66
N VAL A 6 44.13 -16.59 -20.64
CA VAL A 6 44.19 -17.76 -19.78
C VAL A 6 42.91 -17.92 -18.99
N GLN A 7 42.29 -16.82 -18.52
CA GLN A 7 41.00 -16.87 -17.84
C GLN A 7 39.88 -17.32 -18.77
N LEU A 8 39.87 -16.93 -20.03
CA LEU A 8 38.88 -17.36 -21.02
C LEU A 8 38.98 -18.86 -21.35
N ILE A 9 40.18 -19.45 -21.26
CA ILE A 9 40.42 -20.87 -21.60
C ILE A 9 40.18 -21.77 -20.38
N ALA A 10 40.32 -21.24 -19.17
CA ALA A 10 40.17 -21.98 -17.92
C ALA A 10 38.69 -22.28 -17.59
N ILE A 11 38.01 -23.02 -18.47
CA ILE A 11 36.61 -23.44 -18.33
C ILE A 11 36.57 -24.93 -18.00
N GLY A 12 35.92 -25.30 -16.92
CA GLY A 12 35.68 -26.68 -16.51
C GLY A 12 34.23 -27.12 -16.65
N ALA A 13 33.92 -28.37 -16.35
CA ALA A 13 32.55 -28.93 -16.45
C ALA A 13 31.52 -28.20 -15.57
N GLN A 14 31.93 -27.54 -14.50
CA GLN A 14 31.04 -26.75 -13.63
C GLN A 14 30.63 -25.40 -14.28
N ASP A 15 31.54 -24.83 -15.08
CA ASP A 15 31.27 -23.53 -15.73
C ASP A 15 30.26 -23.68 -16.86
N GLU A 16 30.07 -24.88 -17.42
CA GLU A 16 29.08 -25.17 -18.46
C GLU A 16 27.64 -24.83 -17.98
N TYR A 17 27.35 -25.02 -16.68
CA TYR A 17 26.06 -24.66 -16.09
C TYR A 17 25.81 -23.14 -15.99
N ILE A 18 26.87 -22.34 -16.06
CA ILE A 18 26.81 -20.89 -15.92
C ILE A 18 26.97 -20.19 -17.27
N VAL A 19 27.89 -20.66 -18.09
CA VAL A 19 28.26 -20.00 -19.36
C VAL A 19 27.90 -20.80 -20.59
N GLY A 20 27.35 -22.02 -20.44
CA GLY A 20 26.87 -22.86 -21.55
C GLY A 20 25.55 -22.30 -22.12
N ASN A 21 25.48 -22.22 -23.45
CA ASN A 21 24.30 -21.66 -24.17
C ASN A 21 23.85 -20.28 -23.63
N PRO A 22 24.68 -19.23 -23.69
CA PRO A 22 24.40 -17.96 -23.07
C PRO A 22 23.17 -17.28 -23.71
N GLU A 23 22.25 -16.81 -22.85
CA GLU A 23 21.06 -16.08 -23.25
C GLU A 23 21.30 -14.57 -23.37
N ILE A 24 22.29 -14.05 -22.65
CA ILE A 24 22.62 -12.62 -22.59
C ILE A 24 24.11 -12.38 -22.81
N SER A 25 24.46 -11.20 -23.30
CA SER A 25 25.81 -10.66 -23.29
C SER A 25 25.85 -9.39 -22.46
N PHE A 26 26.83 -9.25 -21.59
CA PHE A 26 27.03 -8.02 -20.80
C PHE A 26 27.63 -6.87 -21.63
N PHE A 27 28.10 -7.14 -22.84
CA PHE A 27 28.77 -6.15 -23.70
C PHE A 27 27.87 -5.65 -24.85
N SER A 28 26.62 -6.11 -24.88
CA SER A 28 25.60 -5.56 -25.79
C SER A 28 24.35 -5.23 -24.98
N SER A 29 23.77 -4.05 -25.24
CA SER A 29 22.50 -3.66 -24.65
C SER A 29 21.38 -3.79 -25.70
N THR A 30 20.30 -4.46 -25.30
CA THR A 30 19.06 -4.50 -26.07
C THR A 30 18.00 -3.69 -25.35
N PHE A 31 17.23 -2.91 -26.11
CA PHE A 31 16.09 -2.16 -25.57
C PHE A 31 14.79 -2.65 -26.20
N LYS A 32 13.70 -2.60 -25.42
CA LYS A 32 12.35 -2.86 -25.90
C LYS A 32 11.67 -1.55 -26.25
N ARG A 33 11.00 -1.50 -27.40
CA ARG A 33 10.17 -0.35 -27.79
C ARG A 33 8.91 -0.35 -26.94
N HIS A 34 8.45 0.83 -26.53
CA HIS A 34 7.22 1.03 -25.75
C HIS A 34 6.22 1.90 -26.52
N ALA A 35 4.94 1.82 -26.14
CA ALA A 35 3.92 2.72 -26.66
C ALA A 35 4.22 4.17 -26.20
N ASN A 36 3.85 5.13 -27.02
CA ASN A 36 4.03 6.54 -26.70
C ASN A 36 2.99 6.99 -25.68
N PHE A 37 3.40 7.70 -24.65
CA PHE A 37 2.52 8.26 -23.63
C PHE A 37 3.08 9.59 -23.11
N SER A 38 2.22 10.35 -22.46
CA SER A 38 2.62 11.53 -21.68
C SER A 38 1.97 11.53 -20.30
N GLN A 39 2.47 12.37 -19.41
CA GLN A 39 1.91 12.51 -18.06
C GLN A 39 1.81 13.98 -17.67
N SER A 40 0.81 14.30 -16.88
CA SER A 40 0.60 15.62 -16.30
C SER A 40 0.08 15.51 -14.88
N ILE A 41 0.55 16.38 -14.00
CA ILE A 41 0.04 16.52 -12.64
C ILE A 41 -0.92 17.69 -12.62
N GLU A 42 -2.16 17.45 -12.19
CA GLU A 42 -3.20 18.45 -12.16
C GLU A 42 -3.74 18.64 -10.74
N LYS A 43 -3.97 19.90 -10.38
CA LYS A 43 -4.62 20.27 -9.13
C LYS A 43 -6.09 19.90 -9.20
N GLN A 44 -6.57 19.20 -8.16
CA GLN A 44 -7.96 18.78 -8.05
C GLN A 44 -8.71 19.69 -7.09
N THR A 45 -10.00 19.94 -7.39
CA THR A 45 -10.85 20.77 -6.54
C THR A 45 -11.37 19.93 -5.36
N ILE A 46 -11.17 20.45 -4.14
CA ILE A 46 -11.75 19.87 -2.92
C ILE A 46 -13.15 20.49 -2.76
N HIS A 47 -14.18 19.67 -2.86
CA HIS A 47 -15.57 20.06 -2.64
C HIS A 47 -15.92 19.97 -1.17
N GLY A 48 -16.36 21.08 -0.59
CA GLY A 48 -16.62 21.23 0.84
C GLY A 48 -15.54 22.02 1.55
N ALA A 49 -15.77 22.35 2.80
CA ALA A 49 -14.84 23.14 3.59
C ALA A 49 -13.87 22.25 4.34
N VAL A 50 -12.58 22.57 4.29
CA VAL A 50 -11.55 21.97 5.15
C VAL A 50 -11.75 22.53 6.56
N LYS A 51 -12.41 21.77 7.43
CA LYS A 51 -12.70 22.12 8.83
C LYS A 51 -12.49 20.92 9.74
N ASN A 52 -12.23 21.20 10.99
CA ASN A 52 -12.06 20.18 12.02
C ASN A 52 -13.28 19.24 12.10
N ASN A 53 -13.03 17.92 12.12
CA ASN A 53 -14.05 16.88 12.20
C ASN A 53 -15.14 16.98 11.12
N SER A 54 -14.83 17.49 9.95
CA SER A 54 -15.73 17.59 8.80
C SER A 54 -15.34 16.57 7.72
N MET A 55 -16.16 16.51 6.67
CA MET A 55 -15.90 15.69 5.49
C MET A 55 -15.90 16.57 4.25
N SER A 56 -14.95 16.33 3.37
CA SER A 56 -14.89 16.92 2.03
C SER A 56 -14.70 15.82 0.99
N SER A 57 -15.03 16.12 -0.26
CA SER A 57 -14.83 15.17 -1.34
C SER A 57 -14.00 15.77 -2.47
N VAL A 58 -13.28 14.91 -3.19
CA VAL A 58 -12.62 15.24 -4.44
C VAL A 58 -13.12 14.28 -5.50
N GLN A 59 -13.76 14.83 -6.51
CA GLN A 59 -14.17 14.06 -7.68
C GLN A 59 -13.11 14.24 -8.77
N PHE A 60 -12.55 13.11 -9.25
CA PHE A 60 -11.57 13.15 -10.33
C PHE A 60 -12.25 13.37 -11.66
N GLU A 61 -11.87 14.45 -12.33
CA GLU A 61 -12.30 14.71 -13.70
C GLU A 61 -11.56 13.79 -14.66
N ARG A 62 -12.16 13.55 -15.82
CA ARG A 62 -11.54 12.73 -16.88
C ARG A 62 -10.60 13.57 -17.75
N SER A 63 -9.65 14.24 -17.09
CA SER A 63 -8.66 15.08 -17.77
C SER A 63 -7.68 14.24 -18.57
N GLY A 64 -7.38 13.01 -18.14
CA GLY A 64 -6.51 12.05 -18.80
C GLY A 64 -7.16 10.68 -18.97
N ASP A 65 -6.44 9.76 -19.62
CA ASP A 65 -6.92 8.40 -19.91
C ASP A 65 -6.80 7.47 -18.71
N LEU A 66 -5.72 7.60 -17.94
CA LEU A 66 -5.49 6.81 -16.73
C LEU A 66 -5.20 7.74 -15.55
N LEU A 67 -5.74 7.38 -14.38
CA LEU A 67 -5.43 8.03 -13.10
C LEU A 67 -4.35 7.21 -12.37
N SER A 68 -3.29 7.88 -11.93
CA SER A 68 -2.20 7.27 -11.19
C SER A 68 -2.13 7.83 -9.77
N TYR A 69 -0.95 8.15 -9.24
CA TYR A 69 -0.81 8.59 -7.86
C TYR A 69 -1.51 9.93 -7.57
N VAL A 70 -2.03 10.00 -6.35
CA VAL A 70 -2.69 11.19 -5.80
C VAL A 70 -2.03 11.53 -4.47
N TYR A 71 -1.88 12.82 -4.20
CA TYR A 71 -1.28 13.29 -2.95
C TYR A 71 -1.87 14.64 -2.51
N PHE A 72 -1.79 14.89 -1.21
CA PHE A 72 -2.11 16.18 -0.62
C PHE A 72 -0.86 16.96 -0.27
N THR A 73 -0.92 18.27 -0.43
CA THR A 73 0.12 19.22 -0.02
C THR A 73 -0.51 20.35 0.77
N LEU A 74 0.32 21.20 1.35
CA LEU A 74 -0.10 22.41 2.01
C LEU A 74 0.34 23.62 1.19
N ASP A 75 -0.59 24.56 0.99
CA ASP A 75 -0.29 25.81 0.28
C ASP A 75 0.52 26.79 1.17
N ASP A 76 0.37 26.70 2.49
CA ASP A 76 1.08 27.58 3.41
C ASP A 76 2.47 27.00 3.76
N THR A 77 3.49 27.56 3.11
CA THR A 77 4.90 27.16 3.33
C THR A 77 5.41 27.50 4.72
N THR A 78 4.81 28.44 5.44
CA THR A 78 5.23 28.85 6.78
C THR A 78 4.80 27.83 7.84
N LYS A 79 3.63 27.21 7.65
CA LYS A 79 3.09 26.20 8.56
C LYS A 79 3.50 24.77 8.18
N SER A 80 3.85 24.51 6.92
CA SER A 80 4.26 23.17 6.45
C SER A 80 5.52 22.65 7.13
N LEU A 81 6.38 23.51 7.62
CA LEU A 81 7.61 23.14 8.34
C LEU A 81 7.34 22.62 9.76
N ASP A 82 6.18 22.93 10.34
CA ASP A 82 5.81 22.56 11.70
C ASP A 82 4.98 21.27 11.77
N ILE A 83 4.53 20.74 10.63
CA ILE A 83 3.75 19.49 10.62
C ILE A 83 4.68 18.32 10.82
N GLN A 84 4.55 17.71 11.97
CA GLN A 84 5.23 16.47 12.30
C GLN A 84 4.41 15.23 11.92
N ARG A 85 3.06 15.38 11.81
CA ARG A 85 2.14 14.27 11.64
C ARG A 85 0.88 14.69 10.88
N TRP A 86 0.59 14.01 9.78
CA TRP A 86 -0.63 14.24 9.00
C TRP A 86 -1.89 13.70 9.66
N ASP A 87 -1.77 12.76 10.60
CA ASP A 87 -2.90 12.22 11.35
C ASP A 87 -3.66 13.27 12.17
N THR A 88 -3.05 14.43 12.44
CA THR A 88 -3.72 15.58 13.07
C THR A 88 -4.60 16.35 12.08
N ILE A 89 -4.36 16.24 10.78
CA ILE A 89 -5.07 16.95 9.71
C ILE A 89 -6.08 16.02 9.05
N ILE A 90 -5.67 14.80 8.70
CA ILE A 90 -6.49 13.78 8.02
C ILE A 90 -6.70 12.62 8.97
N ASP A 91 -7.97 12.27 9.21
CA ASP A 91 -8.32 11.07 10.00
C ASP A 91 -8.33 9.84 9.09
N LYS A 92 -9.11 9.86 8.02
CA LYS A 92 -9.18 8.79 7.03
C LYS A 92 -9.54 9.30 5.64
N VAL A 93 -9.19 8.51 4.63
CA VAL A 93 -9.57 8.74 3.24
C VAL A 93 -10.25 7.51 2.69
N GLU A 94 -11.38 7.70 2.02
CA GLU A 94 -12.20 6.66 1.44
C GLU A 94 -12.25 6.81 -0.08
N LEU A 95 -12.09 5.70 -0.81
CA LEU A 95 -12.21 5.65 -2.27
C LEU A 95 -13.57 5.11 -2.67
N TYR A 96 -14.28 5.87 -3.48
CA TYR A 96 -15.55 5.50 -4.07
C TYR A 96 -15.45 5.44 -5.59
N ILE A 97 -16.02 4.40 -6.19
CA ILE A 97 -16.15 4.28 -7.64
C ILE A 97 -17.62 3.93 -7.94
N GLY A 98 -18.28 4.79 -8.73
CA GLY A 98 -19.71 4.63 -9.02
C GLY A 98 -20.61 4.64 -7.78
N GLY A 99 -20.21 5.34 -6.75
CA GLY A 99 -20.94 5.45 -5.47
C GLY A 99 -20.71 4.26 -4.51
N SER A 100 -19.97 3.23 -4.92
CA SER A 100 -19.61 2.10 -4.05
C SER A 100 -18.27 2.33 -3.39
N LEU A 101 -18.18 2.07 -2.08
CA LEU A 101 -16.92 2.12 -1.34
C LEU A 101 -16.01 0.98 -1.81
N VAL A 102 -14.82 1.34 -2.26
CA VAL A 102 -13.81 0.38 -2.72
C VAL A 102 -12.78 0.11 -1.63
N ASP A 103 -12.24 1.16 -1.01
CA ASP A 103 -11.22 1.06 0.03
C ASP A 103 -11.32 2.22 1.01
N SER A 104 -10.86 2.00 2.24
CA SER A 104 -10.84 3.02 3.29
C SER A 104 -9.52 2.90 4.08
N GLN A 105 -8.74 3.97 4.09
CA GLN A 105 -7.43 4.01 4.74
C GLN A 105 -7.38 5.17 5.73
N ASP A 106 -6.98 4.88 6.96
CA ASP A 106 -6.75 5.92 7.95
C ASP A 106 -5.28 6.41 7.94
N ALA A 107 -5.06 7.55 8.54
CA ALA A 107 -3.74 8.17 8.57
C ALA A 107 -2.72 7.31 9.34
N LEU A 108 -3.14 6.60 10.39
CA LEU A 108 -2.28 5.71 11.13
C LEU A 108 -1.72 4.58 10.26
N PHE A 109 -2.58 3.95 9.44
CA PHE A 109 -2.15 2.93 8.47
C PHE A 109 -1.19 3.53 7.45
N THR A 110 -1.56 4.65 6.83
CA THR A 110 -0.77 5.27 5.77
C THR A 110 0.60 5.74 6.24
N GLU A 111 0.67 6.35 7.43
CA GLU A 111 1.92 6.94 7.94
C GLU A 111 2.87 5.94 8.61
N LYS A 112 2.34 4.88 9.24
CA LYS A 112 3.17 3.97 10.02
C LYS A 112 3.36 2.60 9.41
N ILE A 113 2.36 2.08 8.69
CA ILE A 113 2.38 0.71 8.17
C ILE A 113 2.66 0.70 6.66
N ALA A 114 1.89 1.47 5.88
CA ALA A 114 1.99 1.45 4.44
C ALA A 114 3.35 1.92 3.90
N ILE A 115 4.06 2.77 4.66
CA ILE A 115 5.39 3.24 4.30
C ILE A 115 6.35 2.07 4.05
N ASP A 116 6.38 1.11 4.95
CA ASP A 116 7.31 -0.01 4.88
C ASP A 116 6.72 -1.19 4.10
N THR A 117 5.41 -1.44 4.24
CA THR A 117 4.77 -2.60 3.63
C THR A 117 4.46 -2.43 2.14
N PHE A 118 4.19 -1.22 1.66
CA PHE A 118 3.92 -0.93 0.24
C PHE A 118 5.16 -0.41 -0.51
N ALA A 119 6.28 -0.24 0.17
CA ALA A 119 7.49 0.27 -0.46
C ALA A 119 8.08 -0.70 -1.47
N GLN A 120 8.09 -0.33 -2.74
CA GLN A 120 8.74 -1.08 -3.82
C GLN A 120 10.19 -0.65 -4.03
N ASN A 121 10.56 0.54 -3.56
CA ASN A 121 11.89 1.10 -3.64
C ASN A 121 12.19 2.00 -2.42
N VAL A 122 13.46 2.36 -2.24
CA VAL A 122 13.94 3.19 -1.12
C VAL A 122 13.22 4.53 -1.04
N SER A 123 12.94 5.18 -2.19
CA SER A 123 12.28 6.48 -2.21
C SER A 123 10.86 6.43 -1.65
N LYS A 124 10.13 5.32 -1.88
CA LYS A 124 8.79 5.12 -1.33
C LYS A 124 8.81 4.76 0.17
N SER A 125 9.83 4.02 0.64
CA SER A 125 9.97 3.66 2.05
C SER A 125 10.47 4.84 2.88
N ALA A 126 11.42 5.58 2.36
CA ALA A 126 12.00 6.71 3.07
C ALA A 126 10.97 7.80 3.38
N ASN A 127 9.84 7.81 2.65
CA ASN A 127 8.80 8.83 2.78
C ASN A 127 9.39 10.23 3.01
N GLY A 128 10.52 10.50 2.33
CA GLY A 128 11.32 11.68 2.48
C GLY A 128 12.15 11.77 3.78
N THR A 129 12.24 10.76 4.61
CA THR A 129 13.09 10.83 5.81
C THR A 129 14.56 10.64 5.47
N HIS A 130 15.23 11.75 5.18
CA HIS A 130 16.65 11.79 5.48
C HIS A 130 16.84 11.86 7.00
N PRO A 131 17.83 11.19 7.59
CA PRO A 131 18.14 11.33 9.01
C PRO A 131 18.29 12.81 9.37
N GLY A 132 17.43 13.32 10.25
CA GLY A 132 17.47 14.70 10.73
C GLY A 132 16.46 15.68 10.11
N VAL A 133 15.65 15.26 9.12
CA VAL A 133 14.55 16.08 8.61
C VAL A 133 13.27 15.29 8.69
N SER A 134 12.29 15.81 9.39
CA SER A 134 10.92 15.30 9.41
C SER A 134 10.27 15.57 8.06
N ALA A 135 10.58 14.77 7.06
CA ALA A 135 10.27 15.07 5.67
C ALA A 135 8.83 14.77 5.27
N ARG A 136 8.03 14.25 6.18
CA ARG A 136 6.59 14.04 5.98
C ARG A 136 5.79 15.31 6.07
N SER A 137 6.43 16.42 6.40
CA SER A 137 5.77 17.71 6.55
C SER A 137 5.24 18.29 5.24
N TYR A 138 5.72 17.85 4.08
CA TYR A 138 5.44 18.53 2.81
C TYR A 138 4.32 17.90 1.99
N PHE A 139 4.09 16.61 2.10
CA PHE A 139 3.03 15.96 1.34
C PHE A 139 2.52 14.66 1.99
N TYR A 140 1.25 14.32 1.73
CA TYR A 140 0.60 13.09 2.17
C TYR A 140 0.24 12.25 0.95
N PRO A 141 0.94 11.16 0.65
CA PRO A 141 0.63 10.29 -0.47
C PRO A 141 -0.56 9.40 -0.14
N LEU A 142 -1.51 9.25 -1.06
CA LEU A 142 -2.52 8.22 -0.97
C LEU A 142 -1.94 6.86 -1.38
N ARG A 143 -2.38 5.79 -0.71
CA ARG A 143 -1.88 4.43 -0.88
C ARG A 143 -2.94 3.47 -1.43
N PHE A 144 -3.86 3.99 -2.23
CA PHE A 144 -4.81 3.15 -2.94
C PHE A 144 -4.11 2.34 -4.04
N PHE A 145 -4.73 1.22 -4.44
CA PHE A 145 -4.14 0.28 -5.38
C PHE A 145 -3.56 0.94 -6.65
N PHE A 146 -4.22 1.96 -7.19
CA PHE A 146 -3.79 2.66 -8.41
C PHE A 146 -2.62 3.63 -8.16
N CYS A 147 -2.33 3.98 -6.91
CA CYS A 147 -1.23 4.87 -6.55
C CYS A 147 0.13 4.14 -6.46
N GLU A 148 0.12 2.81 -6.39
CA GLU A 148 1.34 2.04 -6.13
C GLU A 148 2.26 1.89 -7.34
N GLY A 149 1.74 1.97 -8.55
CA GLY A 149 2.57 1.92 -9.75
C GLY A 149 1.80 2.19 -11.04
N PRO A 150 2.50 2.52 -12.11
CA PRO A 150 1.86 2.80 -13.40
C PRO A 150 1.08 1.61 -13.96
N GLN A 151 1.47 0.39 -13.61
CA GLN A 151 0.80 -0.85 -14.04
C GLN A 151 -0.58 -1.04 -13.39
N CYS A 152 -0.82 -0.37 -12.26
CA CYS A 152 -2.06 -0.42 -11.50
C CYS A 152 -2.95 0.81 -11.76
N ALA A 153 -2.54 1.73 -12.65
CA ALA A 153 -3.27 2.96 -12.92
C ALA A 153 -4.73 2.67 -13.30
N LEU A 154 -5.65 3.48 -12.77
CA LEU A 154 -7.08 3.31 -12.96
C LEU A 154 -7.50 3.85 -14.34
N PRO A 155 -8.07 3.03 -15.25
CA PRO A 155 -8.43 3.45 -16.59
C PRO A 155 -9.73 4.28 -16.58
N LEU A 156 -9.61 5.61 -16.49
CA LEU A 156 -10.74 6.52 -16.53
C LEU A 156 -11.45 6.49 -17.87
N VAL A 157 -10.72 6.23 -18.97
CA VAL A 157 -11.27 6.11 -20.31
C VAL A 157 -12.26 4.94 -20.43
N ALA A 158 -12.13 3.90 -19.61
CA ALA A 158 -13.04 2.76 -19.57
C ALA A 158 -14.24 2.99 -18.61
N LEU A 159 -14.23 4.06 -17.81
CA LEU A 159 -15.26 4.38 -16.80
C LEU A 159 -16.22 5.46 -17.30
N ASN A 160 -17.06 5.15 -18.31
CA ASN A 160 -17.92 6.15 -18.94
C ASN A 160 -19.07 6.62 -18.04
N TYR A 161 -19.61 5.75 -17.18
CA TYR A 161 -20.80 5.98 -16.40
C TYR A 161 -20.53 6.12 -14.89
N HIS A 162 -19.37 5.66 -14.41
CA HIS A 162 -19.01 5.74 -13.00
C HIS A 162 -17.94 6.79 -12.78
N ASN A 163 -18.18 7.69 -11.83
CA ASN A 163 -17.20 8.65 -11.38
C ASN A 163 -16.31 8.04 -10.29
N VAL A 164 -15.09 8.52 -10.23
CA VAL A 164 -14.12 8.20 -9.18
C VAL A 164 -14.09 9.37 -8.21
N GLU A 165 -14.33 9.10 -6.94
CA GLU A 165 -14.40 10.10 -5.88
C GLU A 165 -13.60 9.61 -4.68
N ILE A 166 -12.87 10.51 -4.04
CA ILE A 166 -12.33 10.29 -2.70
C ILE A 166 -13.07 11.15 -1.71
N ARG A 167 -13.38 10.60 -0.53
CA ARG A 167 -13.92 11.32 0.61
C ARG A 167 -12.88 11.41 1.69
N ILE A 168 -12.65 12.62 2.16
CA ILE A 168 -11.62 12.93 3.14
C ILE A 168 -12.33 13.29 4.43
N HIS A 169 -12.05 12.55 5.48
CA HIS A 169 -12.47 12.86 6.83
C HIS A 169 -11.35 13.63 7.52
N TRP A 170 -11.64 14.86 7.88
CA TRP A 170 -10.68 15.77 8.48
C TRP A 170 -10.55 15.51 9.98
N ALA A 171 -9.33 15.55 10.48
CA ALA A 171 -9.03 15.44 11.90
C ALA A 171 -9.19 16.77 12.65
N THR A 172 -8.68 16.87 13.85
CA THR A 172 -8.94 17.95 14.80
C THR A 172 -8.22 19.26 14.52
N ALA A 173 -7.16 19.24 13.69
CA ALA A 173 -6.35 20.42 13.36
C ALA A 173 -6.47 20.88 11.90
N ALA A 174 -7.39 20.31 11.14
CA ALA A 174 -7.53 20.58 9.69
C ALA A 174 -7.80 22.06 9.36
N SER A 175 -8.55 22.77 10.20
CA SER A 175 -8.88 24.19 9.99
C SER A 175 -7.67 25.13 10.01
N ASP A 176 -6.55 24.68 10.54
CA ASP A 176 -5.34 25.48 10.65
C ASP A 176 -4.49 25.49 9.40
N TYR A 177 -4.84 24.64 8.43
CA TYR A 177 -4.04 24.38 7.23
C TYR A 177 -4.86 24.56 5.95
N ASN A 178 -4.20 25.05 4.91
CA ASN A 178 -4.77 25.13 3.56
C ASN A 178 -4.27 23.93 2.75
N VAL A 179 -5.12 22.91 2.62
CA VAL A 179 -4.77 21.63 1.97
C VAL A 179 -5.12 21.70 0.49
N GLU A 180 -4.19 21.26 -0.34
CA GLU A 180 -4.37 21.12 -1.78
C GLU A 180 -4.24 19.65 -2.18
N CYS A 181 -5.00 19.24 -3.23
CA CYS A 181 -4.98 17.89 -3.78
C CYS A 181 -4.43 17.92 -5.19
N PHE A 182 -3.51 17.01 -5.49
CA PHE A 182 -2.94 16.82 -6.83
C PHE A 182 -3.07 15.38 -7.27
N ALA A 183 -3.35 15.19 -8.56
CA ALA A 183 -3.46 13.88 -9.19
C ALA A 183 -2.62 13.82 -10.47
N ASN A 184 -1.95 12.70 -10.69
CA ASN A 184 -1.18 12.46 -11.91
C ASN A 184 -2.01 11.67 -12.90
N TYR A 185 -2.06 12.17 -14.14
CA TYR A 185 -2.76 11.56 -15.26
C TYR A 185 -1.79 11.08 -16.33
N TYR A 186 -2.08 9.93 -16.95
CA TYR A 186 -1.42 9.48 -18.15
C TYR A 186 -2.32 9.69 -19.36
N TYR A 187 -1.74 10.13 -20.45
CA TYR A 187 -2.34 10.30 -21.76
C TYR A 187 -1.74 9.27 -22.69
N LEU A 188 -2.57 8.48 -23.32
CA LEU A 188 -2.17 7.35 -24.14
C LEU A 188 -2.29 7.68 -25.63
N ASP A 189 -1.55 6.94 -26.44
CA ASP A 189 -1.73 6.98 -27.89
C ASP A 189 -3.08 6.40 -28.31
N ASN A 190 -3.59 6.80 -29.46
CA ASN A 190 -4.93 6.47 -29.93
C ASN A 190 -5.21 4.96 -30.01
N GLU A 191 -4.22 4.16 -30.41
CA GLU A 191 -4.36 2.71 -30.50
C GLU A 191 -4.50 2.08 -29.10
N GLU A 192 -3.62 2.44 -28.17
CA GLU A 192 -3.65 1.92 -26.80
C GLU A 192 -4.88 2.40 -26.03
N ARG A 193 -5.24 3.69 -26.20
CA ARG A 193 -6.46 4.27 -25.63
C ARG A 193 -7.72 3.52 -26.11
N GLY A 194 -7.83 3.25 -27.42
CA GLY A 194 -8.95 2.50 -27.98
C GLY A 194 -9.05 1.08 -27.43
N ASN A 195 -7.91 0.41 -27.29
CA ASN A 195 -7.84 -0.93 -26.72
C ASN A 195 -8.28 -0.96 -25.26
N ILE A 196 -7.84 0.01 -24.46
CA ILE A 196 -8.21 0.10 -23.01
C ILE A 196 -9.68 0.49 -22.86
N ALA A 197 -10.19 1.42 -23.69
CA ALA A 197 -11.58 1.88 -23.58
C ALA A 197 -12.62 0.79 -23.87
N THR A 198 -12.30 -0.17 -24.74
CA THR A 198 -13.25 -1.18 -25.21
C THR A 198 -13.15 -2.54 -24.52
N ARG A 199 -12.00 -2.83 -23.91
CA ARG A 199 -11.78 -4.11 -23.24
C ARG A 199 -12.45 -4.16 -21.88
N LYS A 200 -12.87 -5.36 -21.49
CA LYS A 200 -13.19 -5.69 -20.12
C LYS A 200 -11.89 -5.76 -19.30
N HIS A 201 -11.91 -5.16 -18.12
CA HIS A 201 -10.78 -5.19 -17.19
C HIS A 201 -11.18 -5.88 -15.89
N ASP A 202 -10.39 -6.85 -15.47
CA ASP A 202 -10.45 -7.44 -14.14
C ASP A 202 -9.14 -7.06 -13.44
N LEU A 203 -9.17 -5.98 -12.66
CA LEU A 203 -8.02 -5.45 -11.96
C LEU A 203 -7.89 -6.11 -10.59
N LEU A 204 -6.75 -6.71 -10.31
CA LEU A 204 -6.43 -7.15 -8.96
C LEU A 204 -6.11 -5.92 -8.12
N ILE A 205 -6.89 -5.70 -7.08
CA ILE A 205 -6.73 -4.57 -6.17
C ILE A 205 -6.37 -5.04 -4.76
N THR A 206 -5.73 -4.16 -4.01
CA THR A 206 -5.54 -4.32 -2.57
C THR A 206 -6.52 -3.43 -1.83
N GLN A 207 -7.05 -3.93 -0.72
CA GLN A 207 -7.95 -3.22 0.18
C GLN A 207 -7.44 -3.34 1.61
N VAL A 208 -7.78 -2.38 2.45
CA VAL A 208 -7.42 -2.35 3.86
C VAL A 208 -8.66 -2.55 4.71
N GLN A 209 -8.62 -3.53 5.61
CA GLN A 209 -9.64 -3.74 6.62
C GLN A 209 -9.06 -3.44 7.99
N LYS A 210 -9.87 -2.88 8.89
CA LYS A 210 -9.46 -2.48 10.24
C LYS A 210 -10.35 -3.11 11.28
N ASN A 211 -9.76 -3.75 12.29
CA ASN A 211 -10.42 -4.15 13.52
C ASN A 211 -9.92 -3.28 14.67
N ILE A 212 -10.85 -2.76 15.45
CA ILE A 212 -10.52 -1.97 16.65
C ILE A 212 -10.07 -2.93 17.75
N GLY A 213 -9.08 -2.53 18.53
CA GLY A 213 -8.57 -3.33 19.64
C GLY A 213 -9.66 -3.69 20.66
N SER A 214 -9.68 -4.96 21.09
CA SER A 214 -10.70 -5.49 22.00
C SER A 214 -10.55 -5.03 23.45
N ARG A 215 -9.42 -4.45 23.79
CA ARG A 215 -9.02 -4.10 25.17
C ARG A 215 -8.93 -5.31 26.12
N THR A 216 -8.80 -6.50 25.53
CA THR A 216 -8.60 -7.76 26.24
C THR A 216 -7.36 -8.47 25.72
N ILE A 217 -6.93 -9.54 26.38
CA ILE A 217 -5.80 -10.35 25.94
C ILE A 217 -6.08 -11.21 24.70
N VAL A 218 -7.35 -11.28 24.26
CA VAL A 218 -7.79 -12.03 23.07
C VAL A 218 -8.52 -11.09 22.12
N GLN A 219 -8.04 -11.02 20.91
CA GLN A 219 -8.64 -10.24 19.83
C GLN A 219 -9.17 -11.17 18.74
N ASP A 220 -10.49 -11.17 18.53
CA ASP A 220 -11.10 -11.82 17.38
C ASP A 220 -10.80 -11.02 16.10
N LEU A 221 -10.46 -11.75 15.03
CA LEU A 221 -10.15 -11.19 13.71
C LEU A 221 -11.34 -11.44 12.78
N THR A 222 -12.14 -10.42 12.54
CA THR A 222 -13.35 -10.47 11.70
C THR A 222 -13.08 -9.94 10.29
N PHE A 223 -11.99 -10.41 9.67
CA PHE A 223 -11.60 -10.03 8.32
C PHE A 223 -12.23 -10.94 7.27
N ASN A 224 -12.33 -10.44 6.05
CA ASN A 224 -12.80 -11.15 4.88
C ASN A 224 -11.74 -11.19 3.79
N HIS A 225 -11.99 -11.96 2.73
CA HIS A 225 -11.17 -12.07 1.53
C HIS A 225 -9.78 -12.70 1.75
N PRO A 226 -9.01 -12.93 0.68
CA PRO A 226 -7.63 -13.39 0.77
C PRO A 226 -6.71 -12.32 1.33
N VAL A 227 -6.31 -12.46 2.60
CA VAL A 227 -5.43 -11.53 3.32
C VAL A 227 -3.97 -11.83 3.03
N LYS A 228 -3.19 -10.80 2.68
CA LYS A 228 -1.75 -10.86 2.47
C LYS A 228 -0.99 -10.91 3.78
N TYR A 229 -1.32 -10.00 4.68
CA TYR A 229 -0.69 -9.85 5.99
C TYR A 229 -1.61 -9.11 6.96
N LEU A 230 -1.32 -9.31 8.23
CA LEU A 230 -1.87 -8.54 9.34
C LEU A 230 -0.79 -7.60 9.86
N ALA A 231 -1.17 -6.38 10.20
CA ALA A 231 -0.28 -5.38 10.75
C ALA A 231 -0.96 -4.59 11.85
N SER A 232 -0.19 -4.10 12.82
CA SER A 232 -0.66 -3.20 13.86
C SER A 232 0.47 -2.26 14.24
N SER A 233 0.15 -1.02 14.49
CA SER A 233 1.11 -0.04 14.99
C SER A 233 0.56 0.62 16.24
N ASP A 234 1.43 0.90 17.17
CA ASP A 234 1.07 1.55 18.42
C ASP A 234 0.57 2.96 18.18
N THR A 235 -0.55 3.27 18.82
CA THR A 235 -1.02 4.63 19.02
C THR A 235 -0.37 5.28 20.24
N THR A 236 0.09 4.45 21.18
CA THR A 236 0.79 4.82 22.42
C THR A 236 2.10 4.05 22.54
N THR A 237 2.95 4.42 23.49
CA THR A 237 4.32 3.88 23.66
C THR A 237 4.40 2.42 24.12
N ASP A 238 3.29 1.77 24.52
CA ASP A 238 3.26 0.43 25.10
C ASP A 238 2.14 -0.44 24.53
N GLY A 239 2.10 -0.61 23.23
CA GLY A 239 1.13 -1.51 22.59
C GLY A 239 1.43 -2.98 22.86
N ALA A 240 0.37 -3.77 23.03
CA ALA A 240 0.50 -5.20 23.35
C ALA A 240 1.21 -6.00 22.25
N LEU A 241 1.03 -5.60 20.99
CA LEU A 241 1.57 -6.32 19.81
C LEU A 241 3.00 -5.91 19.47
N THR A 242 3.44 -4.73 19.88
CA THR A 242 4.76 -4.18 19.60
C THR A 242 5.71 -4.22 20.78
N SER A 243 5.20 -4.51 21.99
CA SER A 243 6.02 -4.58 23.18
C SER A 243 7.06 -5.71 23.14
N PRO A 244 8.34 -5.42 23.42
CA PRO A 244 9.37 -6.42 23.50
C PRO A 244 9.20 -7.39 24.71
N SER A 245 8.41 -7.00 25.69
CA SER A 245 8.17 -7.78 26.92
C SER A 245 6.92 -8.65 26.88
N ASN A 246 6.17 -8.64 25.78
CA ASN A 246 4.94 -9.42 25.62
C ASN A 246 5.12 -10.54 24.59
N LYS A 247 4.38 -11.63 24.79
CA LYS A 247 4.34 -12.73 23.85
C LYS A 247 2.97 -12.83 23.19
N ILE A 248 3.00 -13.21 21.93
CA ILE A 248 1.83 -13.22 21.05
C ILE A 248 1.74 -14.59 20.39
N LYS A 249 0.53 -15.04 20.14
CA LYS A 249 0.24 -16.18 19.26
C LYS A 249 -0.96 -15.92 18.38
N LEU A 250 -0.99 -16.55 17.21
CA LEU A 250 -2.10 -16.58 16.29
C LEU A 250 -2.79 -17.95 16.39
N ASN A 251 -4.11 -17.96 16.54
CA ASN A 251 -4.94 -19.14 16.52
C ASN A 251 -5.91 -19.06 15.34
N ILE A 252 -6.00 -20.13 14.56
CA ILE A 252 -6.86 -20.23 13.38
C ILE A 252 -7.68 -21.53 13.51
N ASN A 253 -8.99 -21.41 13.47
CA ASN A 253 -9.94 -22.54 13.61
C ASN A 253 -9.65 -23.42 14.83
N GLY A 254 -9.28 -22.79 15.96
CA GLY A 254 -8.94 -23.49 17.19
C GLY A 254 -7.54 -24.09 17.25
N LEU A 255 -6.77 -24.04 16.17
CA LEU A 255 -5.39 -24.52 16.13
C LEU A 255 -4.40 -23.36 16.29
N ASP A 256 -3.44 -23.53 17.19
CA ASP A 256 -2.36 -22.55 17.35
C ASP A 256 -1.36 -22.67 16.18
N VAL A 257 -1.20 -21.59 15.42
CA VAL A 257 -0.25 -21.53 14.30
C VAL A 257 1.19 -21.56 14.83
N SER A 258 1.39 -21.00 16.01
CA SER A 258 2.68 -21.05 16.72
C SER A 258 2.42 -21.00 18.22
N ASN A 259 3.38 -21.50 19.01
CA ASN A 259 3.40 -21.23 20.44
C ASN A 259 3.57 -19.72 20.70
N PHE A 260 3.33 -19.27 21.93
CA PHE A 260 3.62 -17.91 22.33
C PHE A 260 5.07 -17.51 22.03
N ARG A 261 5.24 -16.47 21.23
CA ARG A 261 6.55 -15.92 20.84
C ARG A 261 6.62 -14.46 21.22
N TRP A 262 7.80 -14.00 21.57
CA TRP A 262 8.04 -12.59 21.84
C TRP A 262 7.65 -11.70 20.67
N GLY A 263 6.95 -10.62 20.91
CA GLY A 263 6.55 -9.64 19.90
C GLY A 263 7.77 -9.16 19.12
N LYS A 264 8.74 -8.64 19.81
CA LYS A 264 10.09 -8.40 19.29
C LYS A 264 11.01 -9.54 19.83
N PRO A 265 11.75 -10.30 19.00
CA PRO A 265 12.08 -10.06 17.59
C PRO A 265 11.15 -10.71 16.56
N HIS A 266 10.24 -11.62 16.92
CA HIS A 266 9.61 -12.51 15.93
C HIS A 266 8.67 -11.79 14.97
N TYR A 267 7.76 -10.94 15.48
CA TYR A 267 6.71 -10.31 14.67
C TYR A 267 7.08 -8.91 14.19
N ILE A 268 8.14 -8.31 14.76
CA ILE A 268 8.63 -7.00 14.33
C ILE A 268 9.87 -7.16 13.46
N ASP A 269 10.98 -7.62 14.03
CA ASP A 269 12.27 -7.62 13.32
C ASP A 269 12.33 -8.69 12.24
N VAL A 270 11.99 -9.96 12.58
CA VAL A 270 12.14 -11.09 11.66
C VAL A 270 11.15 -11.01 10.50
N MET A 271 9.86 -10.72 10.77
CA MET A 271 8.86 -10.62 9.71
C MET A 271 9.16 -9.45 8.77
N SER A 272 9.54 -8.31 9.30
CA SER A 272 9.93 -7.16 8.47
C SER A 272 11.17 -7.46 7.64
N TYR A 273 12.19 -8.10 8.21
CA TYR A 273 13.44 -8.41 7.51
C TYR A 273 13.25 -9.33 6.29
N TYR A 274 12.39 -10.36 6.41
CA TYR A 274 12.22 -11.34 5.33
C TYR A 274 11.09 -11.02 4.34
N HIS A 275 10.08 -10.22 4.72
CA HIS A 275 8.88 -10.03 3.93
C HIS A 275 8.68 -8.61 3.40
N THR A 276 9.40 -7.62 3.92
CA THR A 276 9.38 -6.26 3.38
C THR A 276 10.66 -5.95 2.60
N ASN A 277 10.58 -5.05 1.62
CA ASN A 277 11.76 -4.65 0.86
C ASN A 277 12.63 -3.65 1.64
N PHE A 278 11.99 -2.82 2.44
CA PHE A 278 12.65 -1.75 3.19
C PHE A 278 11.94 -1.56 4.51
N VAL A 279 12.70 -1.30 5.56
CA VAL A 279 12.19 -0.98 6.89
C VAL A 279 12.82 0.33 7.34
N THR A 280 12.00 1.34 7.55
CA THR A 280 12.44 2.65 8.07
C THR A 280 12.26 2.77 9.58
N SER A 281 11.24 2.10 10.11
CA SER A 281 10.97 2.06 11.55
C SER A 281 10.39 0.69 11.91
N PRO A 282 11.10 -0.11 12.71
CA PRO A 282 10.64 -1.45 13.08
C PRO A 282 9.61 -1.43 14.24
N ASP A 283 8.76 -0.40 14.33
CA ASP A 283 7.86 -0.21 15.46
C ASP A 283 6.41 -0.63 15.13
N PHE A 284 6.22 -1.58 14.23
CA PHE A 284 4.91 -2.13 13.93
C PHE A 284 4.93 -3.66 13.93
N PHE A 285 3.84 -4.24 14.41
CA PHE A 285 3.60 -5.68 14.34
C PHE A 285 3.27 -6.08 12.91
N LEU A 286 3.87 -7.17 12.43
CA LEU A 286 3.63 -7.73 11.11
C LEU A 286 3.52 -9.25 11.19
N TYR A 287 2.47 -9.80 10.58
CA TYR A 287 2.30 -11.23 10.36
C TYR A 287 1.96 -11.50 8.91
N CYS A 288 2.89 -12.08 8.17
CA CYS A 288 2.75 -12.29 6.72
C CYS A 288 2.25 -13.69 6.38
N PHE A 289 1.28 -13.75 5.45
CA PHE A 289 0.86 -14.95 4.72
C PHE A 289 1.45 -14.96 3.30
N CYS A 290 2.03 -13.83 2.87
CA CYS A 290 2.70 -13.65 1.58
C CYS A 290 4.22 -13.71 1.73
N LEU A 291 4.91 -13.93 0.61
CA LEU A 291 6.38 -13.89 0.57
C LEU A 291 6.92 -12.46 0.52
N SER A 292 6.18 -11.53 -0.11
CA SER A 292 6.54 -10.12 -0.20
C SER A 292 5.30 -9.24 -0.02
N THR A 293 5.40 -8.26 0.87
CA THR A 293 4.30 -7.33 1.17
C THR A 293 4.09 -6.31 0.06
N SER A 294 5.16 -5.88 -0.62
CA SER A 294 5.16 -4.79 -1.60
C SER A 294 5.02 -5.25 -3.05
N SER A 295 5.07 -6.56 -3.33
CA SER A 295 4.90 -7.07 -4.68
C SER A 295 3.50 -6.76 -5.22
N LEU A 296 3.44 -6.25 -6.46
CA LEU A 296 2.18 -6.03 -7.18
C LEU A 296 1.55 -7.36 -7.61
N GLN A 297 2.38 -8.37 -7.89
CA GLN A 297 1.90 -9.72 -8.19
C GLN A 297 1.62 -10.47 -6.89
N PRO A 298 0.58 -11.32 -6.84
CA PRO A 298 0.26 -12.13 -5.67
C PRO A 298 1.41 -13.07 -5.31
N THR A 299 1.81 -13.08 -4.04
CA THR A 299 2.89 -13.94 -3.53
C THR A 299 2.45 -14.87 -2.39
N GLY A 300 1.16 -15.01 -2.20
CA GLY A 300 0.54 -15.83 -1.16
C GLY A 300 -0.49 -15.07 -0.35
N THR A 301 -1.48 -15.78 0.18
CA THR A 301 -2.55 -15.24 1.01
C THR A 301 -3.17 -16.33 1.87
N LEU A 302 -3.86 -15.92 2.94
CA LEU A 302 -4.80 -16.75 3.67
C LEU A 302 -6.23 -16.18 3.48
N ASN A 303 -7.15 -17.01 3.02
CA ASN A 303 -8.53 -16.59 2.79
C ASN A 303 -9.35 -16.61 4.09
N PHE A 304 -9.52 -15.44 4.69
CA PHE A 304 -10.27 -15.28 5.95
C PHE A 304 -11.76 -15.57 5.79
N SER A 305 -12.36 -15.40 4.60
CA SER A 305 -13.76 -15.78 4.36
C SER A 305 -14.03 -17.31 4.46
N ARG A 306 -12.99 -18.11 4.55
CA ARG A 306 -13.07 -19.57 4.69
C ARG A 306 -12.70 -20.07 6.10
N LEU A 307 -12.43 -19.16 7.01
CA LEU A 307 -12.11 -19.47 8.39
C LEU A 307 -13.35 -19.34 9.26
N ASP A 308 -13.56 -20.31 10.15
CA ASP A 308 -14.64 -20.24 11.15
C ASP A 308 -14.28 -19.30 12.29
N SER A 309 -13.00 -19.25 12.65
CA SER A 309 -12.47 -18.32 13.66
C SER A 309 -11.00 -18.02 13.46
N ALA A 310 -10.61 -16.78 13.69
CA ALA A 310 -9.21 -16.38 13.76
C ALA A 310 -9.05 -15.42 14.94
N LYS A 311 -7.98 -15.62 15.73
CA LYS A 311 -7.73 -14.84 16.95
C LYS A 311 -6.26 -14.54 17.12
N ILE A 312 -5.95 -13.33 17.56
CA ILE A 312 -4.63 -13.01 18.12
C ILE A 312 -4.75 -13.01 19.63
N MET A 313 -3.82 -13.67 20.29
CA MET A 313 -3.76 -13.76 21.74
C MET A 313 -2.45 -13.15 22.25
N SER A 314 -2.57 -12.30 23.23
CA SER A 314 -1.48 -11.73 24.02
C SER A 314 -1.34 -12.50 25.33
N GLU A 315 -0.10 -12.70 25.80
CA GLU A 315 0.13 -13.44 27.06
C GLU A 315 -0.26 -12.61 28.29
N THR A 316 0.10 -11.32 28.31
CA THR A 316 0.00 -10.50 29.52
C THR A 316 -0.71 -9.16 29.32
N MET A 317 -0.64 -8.57 28.13
CA MET A 317 -1.09 -7.20 27.89
C MET A 317 -2.41 -7.16 27.09
N PRO A 318 -3.36 -6.28 27.41
CA PRO A 318 -4.57 -6.11 26.63
C PRO A 318 -4.25 -5.48 25.26
N ILE A 319 -4.90 -5.96 24.21
CA ILE A 319 -4.74 -5.48 22.83
C ILE A 319 -5.63 -4.25 22.65
N ASN A 320 -5.02 -3.07 22.68
CA ASN A 320 -5.71 -1.79 22.56
C ASN A 320 -5.64 -1.20 21.15
N ASP A 321 -4.53 -1.52 20.44
CA ASP A 321 -4.25 -0.95 19.13
C ASP A 321 -5.06 -1.62 18.02
N PRO A 322 -5.39 -0.86 16.97
CA PRO A 322 -6.11 -1.42 15.83
C PRO A 322 -5.25 -2.42 15.08
N ILE A 323 -5.88 -3.48 14.60
CA ILE A 323 -5.27 -4.47 13.72
C ILE A 323 -5.80 -4.25 12.30
N TYR A 324 -4.88 -4.13 11.36
CA TYR A 324 -5.15 -3.97 9.94
C TYR A 324 -4.88 -5.27 9.21
N ALA A 325 -5.74 -5.58 8.25
CA ALA A 325 -5.52 -6.65 7.29
C ALA A 325 -5.49 -6.05 5.89
N VAL A 326 -4.46 -6.36 5.13
CA VAL A 326 -4.41 -6.03 3.70
C VAL A 326 -4.77 -7.26 2.90
N ASN A 327 -5.85 -7.17 2.13
CA ASN A 327 -6.39 -8.26 1.33
C ASN A 327 -6.39 -7.93 -0.15
N TYR A 328 -6.56 -8.96 -0.97
CA TYR A 328 -6.88 -8.82 -2.39
C TYR A 328 -8.38 -8.85 -2.64
N ASN A 329 -8.80 -8.09 -3.65
CA ASN A 329 -10.11 -8.18 -4.27
C ASN A 329 -9.96 -7.92 -5.79
N ILE A 330 -11.04 -8.06 -6.53
CA ILE A 330 -11.06 -7.81 -7.98
C ILE A 330 -12.03 -6.68 -8.27
N LEU A 331 -11.52 -5.62 -8.91
CA LEU A 331 -12.32 -4.54 -9.48
C LEU A 331 -12.57 -4.86 -10.95
N ARG A 332 -13.82 -5.11 -11.28
CA ARG A 332 -14.26 -5.35 -12.66
C ARG A 332 -14.74 -4.06 -13.29
N ILE A 333 -14.21 -3.75 -14.47
CA ILE A 333 -14.66 -2.64 -15.30
C ILE A 333 -15.19 -3.23 -16.61
N GLU A 334 -16.47 -3.03 -16.86
CA GLU A 334 -17.17 -3.56 -18.03
C GLU A 334 -18.29 -2.61 -18.42
N ASN A 335 -18.46 -2.36 -19.73
CA ASN A 335 -19.51 -1.50 -20.28
C ASN A 335 -19.58 -0.09 -19.66
N GLY A 336 -18.42 0.50 -19.34
CA GLY A 336 -18.33 1.84 -18.76
C GLY A 336 -18.63 1.92 -17.25
N MET A 337 -18.86 0.79 -16.60
CA MET A 337 -19.15 0.70 -15.16
C MET A 337 -18.08 -0.11 -14.43
N ALA A 338 -17.80 0.23 -13.19
CA ALA A 338 -16.93 -0.55 -12.33
C ALA A 338 -17.68 -1.07 -11.11
N GLY A 339 -17.27 -2.23 -10.62
CA GLY A 339 -17.79 -2.82 -9.40
C GLY A 339 -16.83 -3.84 -8.80
N LEU A 340 -16.91 -4.02 -7.49
CA LEU A 340 -16.19 -5.09 -6.82
C LEU A 340 -16.83 -6.44 -7.20
N LEU A 341 -16.00 -7.41 -7.58
CA LEU A 341 -16.49 -8.74 -7.93
C LEU A 341 -16.94 -9.51 -6.69
N TYR A 342 -16.28 -9.27 -5.57
CA TYR A 342 -16.63 -9.84 -4.27
C TYR A 342 -17.03 -8.70 -3.33
N ALA A 343 -18.26 -8.75 -2.83
CA ALA A 343 -18.77 -7.76 -1.88
C ALA A 343 -18.08 -7.92 -0.51
N ASN A 344 -17.89 -6.81 0.16
CA ASN A 344 -17.36 -6.75 1.52
C ASN A 344 -18.42 -7.13 2.54
#